data_3aaa43b7c9dcb8d69d709de6beb7d824
#
_entry.id   3aaa43b7c9dcb8d69d709de6beb7d824
#
_cell.length_a   1.000
_cell.length_b   1.000
_cell.length_c   1.000
_cell.angle_alpha   90.00
_cell.angle_beta   90.00
_cell.angle_gamma   90.00
#
_symmetry.space_group_name_H-M   'P 1'
#
loop_
_entity.id
_entity.type
_entity.pdbx_description
1 polymer ?
#
loop_
_entity_poly.entity_id
_entity_poly.type
_entity_poly.pdbx_seq_one_letter_code
_entity_poly.pdbx_strand_id
1 'polypeptide(L)'
;MSTQIAITYNNKEYKLEYSRQSVRQIENAGFVLDEISTKPVNMIPLLFYGAFLKNHTGIKRKLVDEIFDKIPNKLDEENGIVTKLLEMYSETVNTLSTGDSVDEGNAVAWTVVKG
;
A
#
# COMPACT_ATOMS: atom_id res chain seq x y z
N MET A 1 5.28 8.43 11.28
CA MET A 1 4.12 8.94 10.54
C MET A 1 4.06 8.28 9.18
N SER A 2 2.87 7.91 8.76
CA SER A 2 2.70 7.31 7.46
C SER A 2 2.58 8.38 6.38
N THR A 3 3.18 8.11 5.22
CA THR A 3 3.10 8.98 4.06
C THR A 3 1.74 8.78 3.40
N GLN A 4 1.14 9.86 2.92
CA GLN A 4 -0.13 9.83 2.22
C GLN A 4 -0.01 10.50 0.86
N ILE A 5 -0.80 10.04 -0.10
CA ILE A 5 -0.94 10.68 -1.41
C ILE A 5 -2.40 11.06 -1.58
N ALA A 6 -2.64 12.28 -2.05
CA ALA A 6 -4.00 12.73 -2.38
C ALA A 6 -4.19 12.74 -3.88
N ILE A 7 -5.27 12.15 -4.35
CA ILE A 7 -5.64 12.15 -5.76
C ILE A 7 -7.04 12.73 -5.90
N THR A 8 -7.22 13.64 -6.86
CA THR A 8 -8.54 14.17 -7.20
C THR A 8 -8.96 13.62 -8.55
N TYR A 9 -10.12 12.98 -8.61
CA TYR A 9 -10.67 12.43 -9.84
C TYR A 9 -12.18 12.67 -9.86
N ASN A 10 -12.68 13.27 -10.93
CA ASN A 10 -14.11 13.62 -11.07
C ASN A 10 -14.65 14.39 -9.86
N ASN A 11 -13.90 15.40 -9.42
CA ASN A 11 -14.24 16.28 -8.30
C ASN A 11 -14.31 15.58 -6.94
N LYS A 12 -13.77 14.35 -6.84
CA LYS A 12 -13.68 13.64 -5.59
C LYS A 12 -12.23 13.44 -5.22
N GLU A 13 -11.91 13.69 -3.94
CA GLU A 13 -10.56 13.48 -3.43
C GLU A 13 -10.43 12.08 -2.84
N TYR A 14 -9.35 11.39 -3.19
CA TYR A 14 -9.03 10.09 -2.63
C TYR A 14 -7.70 10.20 -1.90
N LYS A 15 -7.65 9.68 -0.69
CA LYS A 15 -6.42 9.61 0.09
C LYS A 15 -5.85 8.21 0.04
N LEU A 16 -4.64 8.10 -0.45
CA LEU A 16 -3.94 6.84 -0.62
C LEU A 16 -2.95 6.65 0.50
N GLU A 17 -3.01 5.50 1.13
CA GLU A 17 -2.18 5.20 2.28
C GLU A 17 -2.22 3.70 2.52
N TYR A 18 -1.14 3.14 3.06
CA TYR A 18 -1.13 1.73 3.43
C TYR A 18 -1.30 1.55 4.93
N SER A 19 -1.91 0.44 5.31
CA SER A 19 -1.92 -0.06 6.67
C SER A 19 -1.50 -1.52 6.61
N ARG A 20 -1.18 -2.12 7.75
CA ARG A 20 -0.86 -3.55 7.78
C ARG A 20 -2.01 -4.38 7.23
N GLN A 21 -3.24 -3.96 7.50
CA GLN A 21 -4.42 -4.66 7.00
C GLN A 21 -4.54 -4.55 5.48
N SER A 22 -4.34 -3.35 4.91
CA SER A 22 -4.43 -3.20 3.46
C SER A 22 -3.32 -3.96 2.74
N VAL A 23 -2.12 -3.96 3.30
CA VAL A 23 -1.00 -4.75 2.76
C VAL A 23 -1.36 -6.24 2.79
N ARG A 24 -1.90 -6.73 3.91
CA ARG A 24 -2.32 -8.12 4.00
C ARG A 24 -3.36 -8.47 2.94
N GLN A 25 -4.30 -7.57 2.69
CA GLN A 25 -5.34 -7.81 1.69
C GLN A 25 -4.77 -7.98 0.29
N ILE A 26 -3.82 -7.13 -0.11
CA ILE A 26 -3.24 -7.27 -1.44
C ILE A 26 -2.29 -8.47 -1.54
N GLU A 27 -1.59 -8.80 -0.48
CA GLU A 27 -0.77 -10.02 -0.46
C GLU A 27 -1.64 -11.26 -0.62
N ASN A 28 -2.79 -11.28 0.06
CA ASN A 28 -3.75 -12.38 -0.10
C ASN A 28 -4.35 -12.44 -1.50
N ALA A 29 -4.39 -11.30 -2.20
CA ALA A 29 -4.87 -11.24 -3.57
C ALA A 29 -3.80 -11.60 -4.61
N GLY A 30 -2.58 -11.89 -4.14
CA GLY A 30 -1.49 -12.32 -5.03
C GLY A 30 -0.36 -11.33 -5.21
N PHE A 31 -0.35 -10.22 -4.47
CA PHE A 31 0.73 -9.25 -4.61
C PHE A 31 2.03 -9.81 -4.01
N VAL A 32 3.08 -9.82 -4.82
CA VAL A 32 4.44 -10.20 -4.40
C VAL A 32 5.39 -9.10 -4.88
N LEU A 33 6.02 -8.42 -3.94
CA LEU A 33 6.88 -7.27 -4.25
C LEU A 33 7.98 -7.63 -5.26
N ASP A 34 8.60 -8.78 -5.09
CA ASP A 34 9.69 -9.21 -5.98
C ASP A 34 9.23 -9.51 -7.40
N GLU A 35 7.94 -9.66 -7.63
CA GLU A 35 7.40 -9.93 -8.96
C GLU A 35 7.02 -8.67 -9.73
N ILE A 36 7.21 -7.48 -9.16
CA ILE A 36 6.89 -6.23 -9.87
C ILE A 36 7.65 -6.11 -11.18
N SER A 37 8.92 -6.49 -11.19
CA SER A 37 9.74 -6.39 -12.40
C SER A 37 9.41 -7.46 -13.44
N THR A 38 8.90 -8.62 -13.02
CA THR A 38 8.58 -9.72 -13.94
C THR A 38 7.11 -9.74 -14.35
N LYS A 39 6.21 -9.25 -13.50
CA LYS A 39 4.77 -9.24 -13.74
C LYS A 39 4.16 -7.86 -13.45
N PRO A 40 4.68 -6.79 -14.09
CA PRO A 40 4.23 -5.44 -13.76
C PRO A 40 2.75 -5.20 -14.06
N VAL A 41 2.21 -5.82 -15.10
CA VAL A 41 0.81 -5.62 -15.49
C VAL A 41 -0.14 -6.11 -14.40
N ASN A 42 0.25 -7.13 -13.65
CA ASN A 42 -0.57 -7.65 -12.55
C ASN A 42 -0.23 -6.98 -11.22
N MET A 43 1.06 -6.78 -10.95
CA MET A 43 1.51 -6.32 -9.64
C MET A 43 1.29 -4.84 -9.41
N ILE A 44 1.58 -4.00 -10.41
CA ILE A 44 1.48 -2.55 -10.23
C ILE A 44 0.03 -2.10 -10.01
N PRO A 45 -0.97 -2.55 -10.79
CA PRO A 45 -2.35 -2.19 -10.49
C PRO A 45 -2.81 -2.68 -9.13
N LEU A 46 -2.35 -3.83 -8.68
CA LEU A 46 -2.70 -4.37 -7.37
C LEU A 46 -2.09 -3.51 -6.25
N LEU A 47 -0.85 -3.08 -6.42
CA LEU A 47 -0.21 -2.15 -5.49
C LEU A 47 -1.02 -0.86 -5.37
N PHE A 48 -1.45 -0.30 -6.49
CA PHE A 48 -2.24 0.92 -6.52
C PHE A 48 -3.60 0.71 -5.82
N TYR A 49 -4.26 -0.39 -6.12
CA TYR A 49 -5.53 -0.73 -5.48
C TYR A 49 -5.39 -0.79 -3.96
N GLY A 50 -4.33 -1.42 -3.47
CA GLY A 50 -4.09 -1.54 -2.04
C GLY A 50 -3.97 -0.22 -1.33
N ALA A 51 -3.48 0.82 -2.01
CA ALA A 51 -3.32 2.14 -1.42
C ALA A 51 -4.66 2.82 -1.12
N PHE A 52 -5.74 2.40 -1.76
CA PHE A 52 -7.08 2.95 -1.50
C PHE A 52 -7.76 2.29 -0.31
N LEU A 53 -7.38 1.08 0.05
CA LEU A 53 -8.19 0.23 0.95
C LEU A 53 -8.30 0.76 2.37
N LYS A 54 -7.30 1.46 2.86
CA LYS A 54 -7.36 1.98 4.22
C LYS A 54 -8.48 3.02 4.40
N ASN A 55 -8.59 3.94 3.45
CA ASN A 55 -9.54 5.06 3.55
C ASN A 55 -10.79 4.88 2.69
N HIS A 56 -10.77 3.94 1.75
CA HIS A 56 -11.86 3.71 0.81
C HIS A 56 -12.12 2.21 0.66
N THR A 57 -12.53 1.57 1.76
CA THR A 57 -12.66 0.12 1.84
C THR A 57 -13.64 -0.47 0.83
N GLY A 58 -14.64 0.28 0.42
CA GLY A 58 -15.64 -0.20 -0.53
C GLY A 58 -15.38 0.17 -1.98
N ILE A 59 -14.21 0.72 -2.29
CA ILE A 59 -13.94 1.17 -3.65
C ILE A 59 -13.89 -0.01 -4.62
N LYS A 60 -14.46 0.18 -5.81
CA LYS A 60 -14.49 -0.88 -6.83
C LYS A 60 -13.17 -0.92 -7.59
N ARG A 61 -12.67 -2.12 -7.84
CA ARG A 61 -11.44 -2.32 -8.58
C ARG A 61 -11.47 -1.65 -9.96
N LYS A 62 -12.63 -1.69 -10.62
CA LYS A 62 -12.79 -1.07 -11.93
C LYS A 62 -12.52 0.43 -11.88
N LEU A 63 -13.02 1.11 -10.84
CA LEU A 63 -12.79 2.53 -10.68
C LEU A 63 -11.31 2.83 -10.42
N VAL A 64 -10.67 2.02 -9.60
CA VAL A 64 -9.24 2.18 -9.30
C VAL A 64 -8.41 2.04 -10.58
N ASP A 65 -8.72 1.04 -11.41
CA ASP A 65 -8.01 0.83 -12.67
C ASP A 65 -8.23 2.00 -13.63
N GLU A 66 -9.43 2.56 -13.66
CA GLU A 66 -9.74 3.73 -14.48
C GLU A 66 -8.91 4.95 -14.04
N ILE A 67 -8.83 5.19 -12.74
CA ILE A 67 -8.02 6.28 -12.20
C ILE A 67 -6.55 6.07 -12.56
N PHE A 68 -6.05 4.84 -12.40
CA PHE A 68 -4.66 4.52 -12.70
C PHE A 68 -4.31 4.85 -14.16
N ASP A 69 -5.19 4.48 -15.09
CA ASP A 69 -4.95 4.71 -16.52
C ASP A 69 -4.83 6.19 -16.87
N LYS A 70 -5.39 7.06 -16.04
CA LYS A 70 -5.41 8.50 -16.31
C LYS A 70 -4.27 9.27 -15.64
N ILE A 71 -3.44 8.61 -14.87
CA ILE A 71 -2.32 9.26 -14.20
C ILE A 71 -1.15 9.40 -15.17
N PRO A 72 -0.63 10.63 -15.40
CA PRO A 72 0.52 10.83 -16.27
C PRO A 72 1.81 10.42 -15.55
N ASN A 73 2.79 9.97 -16.33
CA ASN A 73 4.15 9.69 -15.84
C ASN A 73 4.21 8.78 -14.63
N LYS A 74 3.27 7.83 -14.53
CA LYS A 74 3.14 7.00 -13.34
C LYS A 74 4.33 6.08 -13.07
N LEU A 75 5.10 5.78 -14.10
CA LEU A 75 6.29 4.90 -13.99
C LEU A 75 7.60 5.67 -13.94
N ASP A 76 7.57 6.99 -13.83
CA ASP A 76 8.78 7.80 -13.69
C ASP A 76 9.53 7.37 -12.44
N GLU A 77 10.83 7.13 -12.57
CA GLU A 77 11.64 6.62 -11.46
C GLU A 77 11.79 7.62 -10.31
N GLU A 78 11.75 8.91 -10.59
CA GLU A 78 11.93 9.94 -9.57
C GLU A 78 10.61 10.49 -9.04
N ASN A 79 9.67 10.79 -9.95
CA ASN A 79 8.46 11.53 -9.60
C ASN A 79 7.18 10.76 -9.88
N GLY A 80 7.28 9.51 -10.34
CA GLY A 80 6.10 8.70 -10.64
C GLY A 80 5.37 8.24 -9.39
N ILE A 81 4.07 8.08 -9.52
CA ILE A 81 3.25 7.63 -8.40
C ILE A 81 3.66 6.23 -7.93
N VAL A 82 4.08 5.35 -8.85
CA VAL A 82 4.46 3.99 -8.49
C VAL A 82 5.66 4.00 -7.55
N THR A 83 6.65 4.87 -7.81
CA THR A 83 7.80 5.00 -6.92
C THR A 83 7.36 5.42 -5.51
N LYS A 84 6.44 6.37 -5.42
CA LYS A 84 5.93 6.83 -4.12
C LYS A 84 5.13 5.74 -3.42
N LEU A 85 4.35 4.97 -4.15
CA LEU A 85 3.61 3.86 -3.58
C LEU A 85 4.55 2.78 -3.01
N LEU A 86 5.64 2.49 -3.72
CA LEU A 86 6.61 1.52 -3.23
C LEU A 86 7.30 2.00 -1.95
N GLU A 87 7.61 3.29 -1.85
CA GLU A 87 8.15 3.86 -0.63
C GLU A 87 7.16 3.70 0.53
N MET A 88 5.90 4.03 0.31
CA MET A 88 4.84 3.92 1.31
C MET A 88 4.62 2.47 1.75
N TYR A 89 4.61 1.55 0.79
CA TYR A 89 4.47 0.13 1.06
C TYR A 89 5.63 -0.36 1.94
N SER A 90 6.85 0.03 1.60
CA SER A 90 8.03 -0.37 2.36
C SER A 90 8.02 0.19 3.78
N GLU A 91 7.56 1.44 3.96
CA GLU A 91 7.41 2.02 5.28
C GLU A 91 6.46 1.20 6.14
N THR A 92 5.33 0.79 5.57
CA THR A 92 4.33 0.00 6.29
C THR A 92 4.88 -1.38 6.67
N VAL A 93 5.59 -2.03 5.75
CA VAL A 93 6.21 -3.33 6.03
C VAL A 93 7.26 -3.19 7.14
N ASN A 94 8.03 -2.12 7.12
CA ASN A 94 9.06 -1.90 8.13
C ASN A 94 8.49 -1.74 9.55
N THR A 95 7.24 -1.31 9.69
CA THR A 95 6.62 -1.22 11.02
C THR A 95 6.47 -2.58 11.70
N LEU A 96 6.53 -3.67 10.92
CA LEU A 96 6.46 -5.01 11.50
C LEU A 96 7.69 -5.33 12.36
N SER A 97 8.84 -4.77 12.01
CA SER A 97 10.07 -5.04 12.75
C SER A 97 10.44 -3.93 13.72
N THR A 98 10.01 -2.69 13.47
CA THR A 98 10.39 -1.57 14.32
C THR A 98 9.43 -1.32 15.48
N GLY A 99 8.16 -1.70 15.31
CA GLY A 99 7.16 -1.47 16.34
C GLY A 99 6.90 0.00 16.64
N ASP A 100 7.12 0.87 15.68
CA ASP A 100 7.01 2.32 15.88
C ASP A 100 5.67 2.76 16.44
N SER A 101 4.62 2.04 16.15
CA SER A 101 3.28 2.39 16.60
C SER A 101 2.88 1.69 17.90
N VAL A 102 3.79 0.94 18.54
CA VAL A 102 3.48 0.23 19.77
C VAL A 102 3.68 1.16 20.96
N ASP A 103 2.60 1.45 21.67
CA ASP A 103 2.64 2.16 22.93
C ASP A 103 3.17 1.21 24.00
N GLU A 104 4.02 1.71 24.90
CA GLU A 104 4.64 0.90 25.95
C GLU A 104 3.58 0.18 26.81
N GLY A 105 2.45 0.84 27.08
CA GLY A 105 1.36 0.22 27.85
C GLY A 105 0.62 -0.88 27.12
N ASN A 106 0.79 -0.97 25.80
CA ASN A 106 0.11 -1.95 24.98
C ASN A 106 1.07 -3.02 24.41
N ALA A 107 2.32 -2.97 24.81
CA ALA A 107 3.30 -3.94 24.31
C ALA A 107 2.96 -5.35 24.82
N VAL A 108 3.07 -6.30 23.90
CA VAL A 108 2.83 -7.71 24.22
C VAL A 108 4.17 -8.37 24.57
N ALA A 109 4.24 -8.96 25.77
CA ALA A 109 5.41 -9.69 26.17
C ALA A 109 5.30 -11.13 25.63
N TRP A 110 6.39 -11.67 25.14
CA TRP A 110 6.41 -13.03 24.61
C TRP A 110 7.72 -13.71 24.94
N THR A 111 7.70 -15.03 24.96
CA THR A 111 8.90 -15.81 25.16
C THR A 111 8.75 -17.17 24.45
N VAL A 112 9.87 -17.75 24.08
CA VAL A 112 9.87 -19.06 23.46
C VAL A 112 9.73 -20.14 24.55
N VAL A 113 8.74 -20.98 24.39
CA VAL A 113 8.54 -22.10 25.30
C VAL A 113 9.25 -23.34 24.74
N LYS A 114 10.19 -23.89 25.49
CA LYS A 114 10.91 -25.10 25.11
C LYS A 114 10.31 -26.26 25.88
N GLY A 115 9.75 -27.20 25.16
CA GLY A 115 9.14 -28.33 25.79
C GLY A 115 9.71 -29.65 25.36
#